data_a921658e47382284332aaa7677c99a12
#
_entry.id   a921658e47382284332aaa7677c99a12
#
_cell.length_a   1.000
_cell.length_b   1.000
_cell.length_c   1.000
_cell.angle_alpha   90.00
_cell.angle_beta   90.00
_cell.angle_gamma   90.00
#
_symmetry.space_group_name_H-M   'P 1'
#
loop_
_entity.id
_entity.type
_entity.pdbx_description
1 polymer ?
#
loop_
_entity_poly.entity_id
_entity_poly.type
_entity_poly.pdbx_seq_one_letter_code
_entity_poly.pdbx_strand_id
1 'polypeptide(L)'
;MSMAKKTKADKKTKSTVNKVSYHYRPDNMTLQDWQIALRRQAAMKEKFVISERDKKEYPGYYTVINPTSGNEYNVVYRGHQSPWNYCSCMDFKASQLGTCKHLEGVKLWIREKRRKVCRVTPPYSSVYLSYQGERKVCLRIGTDNEEEFRKLASPYFTPDGVMRPAAIDSITEFLRAATRLNNTHSVGIPTHWDLYLNSVICGGGRNCYRTMLRTQHWTHC
;
A
#
# COMPACT_ATOMS: atom_id res chain seq x y z
N MET A 1 -44.99 -5.93 -47.56
CA MET A 1 -43.68 -6.61 -47.44
C MET A 1 -42.67 -5.61 -46.92
N SER A 2 -42.42 -5.64 -45.62
CA SER A 2 -41.47 -4.74 -44.95
C SER A 2 -40.25 -5.54 -44.54
N MET A 3 -39.07 -5.19 -45.08
CA MET A 3 -37.79 -5.84 -44.76
C MET A 3 -37.20 -5.20 -43.49
N ALA A 4 -37.12 -5.98 -42.43
CA ALA A 4 -36.45 -5.60 -41.20
C ALA A 4 -34.92 -5.57 -41.42
N LYS A 5 -34.30 -4.42 -41.19
CA LYS A 5 -32.84 -4.24 -41.19
C LYS A 5 -32.27 -4.84 -39.89
N LYS A 6 -31.40 -5.84 -40.05
CA LYS A 6 -30.56 -6.39 -38.96
C LYS A 6 -29.57 -5.33 -38.47
N THR A 7 -29.67 -4.93 -37.22
CA THR A 7 -28.71 -4.06 -36.53
C THR A 7 -27.42 -4.83 -36.26
N LYS A 8 -26.29 -4.22 -36.63
CA LYS A 8 -24.94 -4.74 -36.36
C LYS A 8 -24.70 -4.81 -34.87
N ALA A 9 -24.33 -5.99 -34.41
CA ALA A 9 -23.87 -6.23 -33.02
C ALA A 9 -22.60 -5.41 -32.70
N ASP A 10 -22.63 -4.69 -31.60
CA ASP A 10 -21.52 -3.93 -31.08
C ASP A 10 -20.31 -4.83 -30.85
N LYS A 11 -19.24 -4.62 -31.60
CA LYS A 11 -17.92 -5.19 -31.34
C LYS A 11 -17.40 -4.61 -30.04
N LYS A 12 -17.46 -5.41 -28.97
CA LYS A 12 -16.83 -5.17 -27.69
C LYS A 12 -15.32 -4.98 -27.94
N THR A 13 -14.84 -3.74 -27.96
CA THR A 13 -13.42 -3.39 -28.06
C THR A 13 -12.69 -3.99 -26.85
N LYS A 14 -12.04 -5.12 -27.05
CA LYS A 14 -11.04 -5.64 -26.11
C LYS A 14 -9.94 -4.59 -26.04
N SER A 15 -9.77 -3.93 -24.90
CA SER A 15 -8.62 -3.07 -24.65
C SER A 15 -7.38 -3.96 -24.74
N THR A 16 -6.65 -3.88 -25.84
CA THR A 16 -5.35 -4.49 -26.02
C THR A 16 -4.39 -3.76 -25.10
N VAL A 17 -4.19 -4.29 -23.90
CA VAL A 17 -3.09 -3.84 -23.04
C VAL A 17 -1.81 -4.25 -23.76
N ASN A 18 -1.01 -3.27 -24.18
CA ASN A 18 0.25 -3.50 -24.85
C ASN A 18 1.13 -4.40 -23.95
N LYS A 19 1.39 -5.61 -24.43
CA LYS A 19 2.24 -6.57 -23.72
C LYS A 19 3.68 -6.06 -23.79
N VAL A 20 4.30 -5.88 -22.62
CA VAL A 20 5.71 -5.48 -22.53
C VAL A 20 6.62 -6.71 -22.42
N SER A 21 7.85 -6.59 -22.95
CA SER A 21 8.85 -7.65 -22.84
C SER A 21 9.29 -7.82 -21.39
N TYR A 22 9.56 -9.07 -20.98
CA TYR A 22 10.16 -9.37 -19.68
C TYR A 22 11.69 -9.14 -19.65
N HIS A 23 12.34 -9.13 -20.80
CA HIS A 23 13.80 -9.11 -20.93
C HIS A 23 14.34 -7.73 -21.32
N TYR A 24 13.55 -6.95 -22.06
CA TYR A 24 14.01 -5.69 -22.61
C TYR A 24 13.01 -4.58 -22.25
N ARG A 25 13.54 -3.53 -21.62
CA ARG A 25 12.75 -2.32 -21.37
C ARG A 25 12.54 -1.58 -22.70
N PRO A 26 11.30 -1.20 -23.05
CA PRO A 26 11.06 -0.32 -24.20
C PRO A 26 11.74 1.05 -24.01
N ASP A 27 12.31 1.62 -25.05
CA ASP A 27 13.04 2.90 -24.98
C ASP A 27 12.16 4.08 -24.54
N ASN A 28 10.87 4.02 -24.85
CA ASN A 28 9.88 5.02 -24.47
C ASN A 28 9.32 4.86 -23.04
N MET A 29 9.88 3.97 -22.23
CA MET A 29 9.44 3.73 -20.85
C MET A 29 10.57 3.97 -19.86
N THR A 30 10.24 4.58 -18.71
CA THR A 30 11.16 4.59 -17.57
C THR A 30 11.31 3.18 -16.98
N LEU A 31 12.37 2.91 -16.24
CA LEU A 31 12.55 1.63 -15.56
C LEU A 31 11.37 1.36 -14.60
N GLN A 32 10.90 2.38 -13.90
CA GLN A 32 9.80 2.29 -12.98
C GLN A 32 8.49 1.91 -13.70
N ASP A 33 8.16 2.60 -14.79
CA ASP A 33 6.94 2.33 -15.55
C ASP A 33 6.94 0.93 -16.15
N TRP A 34 8.08 0.48 -16.65
CA TRP A 34 8.25 -0.86 -17.15
C TRP A 34 8.03 -1.90 -16.06
N GLN A 35 8.62 -1.72 -14.90
CA GLN A 35 8.44 -2.61 -13.74
C GLN A 35 6.97 -2.64 -13.26
N ILE A 36 6.27 -1.51 -13.28
CA ILE A 36 4.82 -1.46 -12.99
C ILE A 36 4.01 -2.20 -14.05
N ALA A 37 4.35 -2.01 -15.33
CA ALA A 37 3.68 -2.68 -16.44
C ALA A 37 3.85 -4.21 -16.37
N LEU A 38 5.03 -4.71 -15.99
CA LEU A 38 5.28 -6.14 -15.77
C LEU A 38 4.40 -6.71 -14.66
N ARG A 39 4.22 -5.99 -13.53
CA ARG A 39 3.35 -6.42 -12.43
C ARG A 39 1.89 -6.46 -12.84
N ARG A 40 1.45 -5.48 -13.63
CA ARG A 40 0.10 -5.48 -14.21
C ARG A 40 -0.10 -6.66 -15.15
N GLN A 41 0.89 -6.95 -15.99
CA GLN A 41 0.85 -8.10 -16.91
C GLN A 41 0.80 -9.43 -16.16
N ALA A 42 1.57 -9.57 -15.07
CA ALA A 42 1.52 -10.72 -14.18
C ALA A 42 0.13 -10.88 -13.51
N ALA A 43 -0.45 -9.79 -13.03
CA ALA A 43 -1.78 -9.79 -12.43
C ALA A 43 -2.87 -10.30 -13.41
N MET A 44 -2.80 -9.91 -14.69
CA MET A 44 -3.72 -10.40 -15.72
C MET A 44 -3.56 -11.90 -15.99
N LYS A 45 -2.32 -12.40 -15.92
CA LYS A 45 -2.00 -13.80 -16.18
C LYS A 45 -2.44 -14.72 -15.04
N GLU A 46 -2.19 -14.29 -13.79
CA GLU A 46 -2.39 -15.14 -12.60
C GLU A 46 -3.85 -15.29 -12.18
N LYS A 47 -4.76 -14.46 -12.68
CA LYS A 47 -6.22 -14.54 -12.43
C LYS A 47 -6.57 -14.72 -10.96
N PHE A 48 -6.10 -13.84 -10.10
CA PHE A 48 -6.35 -13.88 -8.67
C PHE A 48 -7.82 -14.00 -8.30
N VAL A 49 -8.12 -14.75 -7.25
CA VAL A 49 -9.42 -14.72 -6.58
C VAL A 49 -9.41 -13.54 -5.61
N ILE A 50 -10.28 -12.57 -5.84
CA ILE A 50 -10.31 -11.31 -5.09
C ILE A 50 -11.67 -11.14 -4.44
N SER A 51 -11.67 -10.94 -3.13
CA SER A 51 -12.83 -10.59 -2.32
C SER A 51 -12.61 -9.26 -1.59
N GLU A 52 -13.64 -8.44 -1.53
CA GLU A 52 -13.64 -7.21 -0.75
C GLU A 52 -14.12 -7.56 0.67
N ARG A 53 -13.42 -7.06 1.69
CA ARG A 53 -13.86 -7.22 3.09
C ARG A 53 -15.07 -6.34 3.37
N ASP A 54 -15.68 -6.50 4.54
CA ASP A 54 -16.81 -5.66 4.93
C ASP A 54 -16.43 -4.17 4.81
N LYS A 55 -17.19 -3.46 3.97
CA LYS A 55 -16.92 -2.05 3.67
C LYS A 55 -17.16 -1.11 4.84
N LYS A 56 -18.01 -1.49 5.79
CA LYS A 56 -18.31 -0.68 6.95
C LYS A 56 -17.17 -0.71 7.96
N GLU A 57 -16.62 -1.90 8.17
CA GLU A 57 -15.56 -2.13 9.15
C GLU A 57 -14.17 -1.92 8.53
N TYR A 58 -13.97 -2.39 7.29
CA TYR A 58 -12.66 -2.37 6.62
C TYR A 58 -12.74 -1.71 5.22
N PRO A 59 -13.02 -0.40 5.14
CA PRO A 59 -13.18 0.26 3.85
C PRO A 59 -11.89 0.23 3.02
N GLY A 60 -11.98 -0.33 1.79
CA GLY A 60 -10.86 -0.43 0.87
C GLY A 60 -9.89 -1.58 1.14
N TYR A 61 -10.29 -2.57 1.97
CA TYR A 61 -9.53 -3.79 2.23
C TYR A 61 -10.01 -4.93 1.34
N TYR A 62 -9.05 -5.68 0.81
CA TYR A 62 -9.27 -6.81 -0.08
C TYR A 62 -8.43 -8.00 0.36
N THR A 63 -8.98 -9.18 0.22
CA THR A 63 -8.25 -10.44 0.28
C THR A 63 -7.97 -10.91 -1.13
N VAL A 64 -6.72 -11.21 -1.43
CA VAL A 64 -6.25 -11.69 -2.75
C VAL A 64 -5.64 -13.06 -2.58
N ILE A 65 -6.21 -14.07 -3.22
CA ILE A 65 -5.72 -15.44 -3.19
C ILE A 65 -5.12 -15.78 -4.55
N ASN A 66 -3.90 -16.32 -4.53
CA ASN A 66 -3.28 -16.86 -5.73
C ASN A 66 -3.80 -18.29 -5.94
N PRO A 67 -4.55 -18.57 -7.01
CA PRO A 67 -5.17 -19.88 -7.22
C PRO A 67 -4.17 -21.01 -7.43
N THR A 68 -2.95 -20.70 -7.87
CA THR A 68 -1.91 -21.71 -8.14
C THR A 68 -1.17 -22.11 -6.86
N SER A 69 -0.85 -21.16 -5.98
CA SER A 69 -0.08 -21.46 -4.77
C SER A 69 -0.94 -21.57 -3.51
N GLY A 70 -2.22 -21.19 -3.57
CA GLY A 70 -3.10 -21.08 -2.40
C GLY A 70 -2.78 -19.94 -1.44
N ASN A 71 -1.73 -19.17 -1.69
CA ASN A 71 -1.31 -18.09 -0.79
C ASN A 71 -2.31 -16.96 -0.78
N GLU A 72 -2.59 -16.46 0.42
CA GLU A 72 -3.47 -15.33 0.68
C GLU A 72 -2.67 -14.07 0.99
N TYR A 73 -3.14 -12.92 0.45
CA TYR A 73 -2.53 -11.62 0.66
C TYR A 73 -3.58 -10.59 1.07
N ASN A 74 -3.24 -9.80 2.08
CA ASN A 74 -4.05 -8.64 2.48
C ASN A 74 -3.63 -7.44 1.65
N VAL A 75 -4.60 -6.82 0.96
CA VAL A 75 -4.39 -5.65 0.11
C VAL A 75 -5.29 -4.52 0.56
N VAL A 76 -4.73 -3.33 0.67
CA VAL A 76 -5.49 -2.08 0.87
C VAL A 76 -5.34 -1.24 -0.39
N TYR A 77 -6.47 -0.85 -1.00
CA TYR A 77 -6.48 0.03 -2.16
C TYR A 77 -7.48 1.18 -1.97
N ARG A 78 -6.97 2.39 -1.93
CA ARG A 78 -7.72 3.63 -1.71
C ARG A 78 -7.58 4.64 -2.86
N GLY A 79 -7.19 4.16 -4.01
CA GLY A 79 -7.05 4.95 -5.23
C GLY A 79 -5.64 4.97 -5.79
N HIS A 80 -5.52 5.50 -7.00
CA HIS A 80 -4.22 5.65 -7.66
C HIS A 80 -3.34 6.62 -6.87
N GLN A 81 -2.09 6.24 -6.61
CA GLN A 81 -1.09 7.02 -5.85
C GLN A 81 -1.49 7.35 -4.39
N SER A 82 -2.56 6.74 -3.85
CA SER A 82 -2.87 6.92 -2.44
C SER A 82 -1.70 6.42 -1.56
N PRO A 83 -1.21 7.23 -0.61
CA PRO A 83 -0.17 6.80 0.31
C PRO A 83 -0.63 5.67 1.25
N TRP A 84 -1.93 5.44 1.31
CA TRP A 84 -2.56 4.39 2.11
C TRP A 84 -2.68 3.05 1.38
N ASN A 85 -2.18 2.93 0.16
CA ASN A 85 -2.13 1.65 -0.54
C ASN A 85 -1.12 0.72 0.10
N TYR A 86 -1.47 -0.56 0.24
CA TYR A 86 -0.64 -1.55 0.91
C TYR A 86 -0.89 -2.96 0.35
N CYS A 87 0.12 -3.80 0.40
CA CYS A 87 0.01 -5.25 0.21
C CYS A 87 0.95 -5.98 1.16
N SER A 88 0.50 -7.09 1.75
CA SER A 88 1.31 -7.91 2.65
C SER A 88 2.44 -8.68 1.97
N CYS A 89 2.51 -8.73 0.63
CA CYS A 89 3.52 -9.49 -0.10
C CYS A 89 4.91 -8.85 -0.04
N MET A 90 5.95 -9.69 -0.19
CA MET A 90 7.34 -9.23 -0.18
C MET A 90 7.66 -8.29 -1.34
N ASP A 91 7.08 -8.49 -2.53
CA ASP A 91 7.30 -7.61 -3.67
C ASP A 91 6.87 -6.16 -3.38
N PHE A 92 5.72 -5.96 -2.71
CA PHE A 92 5.29 -4.63 -2.29
C PHE A 92 6.22 -4.01 -1.24
N LYS A 93 6.68 -4.83 -0.29
CA LYS A 93 7.54 -4.38 0.81
C LYS A 93 8.96 -4.04 0.37
N ALA A 94 9.50 -4.80 -0.57
CA ALA A 94 10.89 -4.68 -1.02
C ALA A 94 11.05 -3.79 -2.26
N SER A 95 10.02 -3.69 -3.12
CA SER A 95 10.09 -2.86 -4.31
C SER A 95 9.79 -1.40 -3.97
N GLN A 96 10.50 -0.50 -4.61
CA GLN A 96 10.32 0.95 -4.45
C GLN A 96 9.19 1.51 -5.32
N LEU A 97 8.28 0.66 -5.80
CA LEU A 97 7.31 1.00 -6.83
C LEU A 97 5.96 1.46 -6.27
N GLY A 98 5.70 1.28 -4.97
CA GLY A 98 4.37 1.55 -4.38
C GLY A 98 3.26 0.67 -4.94
N THR A 99 3.59 -0.40 -5.69
CA THR A 99 2.65 -1.37 -6.25
C THR A 99 3.28 -2.76 -6.38
N CYS A 100 2.44 -3.77 -6.56
CA CYS A 100 2.82 -5.15 -6.82
C CYS A 100 1.75 -5.83 -7.68
N LYS A 101 1.98 -7.05 -8.12
CA LYS A 101 1.01 -7.79 -8.92
C LYS A 101 -0.36 -7.96 -8.25
N HIS A 102 -0.42 -8.12 -6.93
CA HIS A 102 -1.67 -8.26 -6.17
C HIS A 102 -2.46 -6.95 -6.14
N LEU A 103 -1.78 -5.82 -5.88
CA LEU A 103 -2.40 -4.50 -5.93
C LEU A 103 -2.89 -4.15 -7.35
N GLU A 104 -2.09 -4.46 -8.38
CA GLU A 104 -2.52 -4.32 -9.78
C GLU A 104 -3.72 -5.23 -10.10
N GLY A 105 -3.77 -6.44 -9.53
CA GLY A 105 -4.93 -7.33 -9.62
C GLY A 105 -6.20 -6.72 -9.06
N VAL A 106 -6.12 -6.11 -7.87
CA VAL A 106 -7.27 -5.40 -7.26
C VAL A 106 -7.72 -4.22 -8.13
N LYS A 107 -6.80 -3.43 -8.70
CA LYS A 107 -7.14 -2.35 -9.64
C LYS A 107 -7.90 -2.86 -10.87
N LEU A 108 -7.44 -3.99 -11.44
CA LEU A 108 -8.10 -4.63 -12.57
C LEU A 108 -9.49 -5.13 -12.19
N TRP A 109 -9.63 -5.81 -11.07
CA TRP A 109 -10.88 -6.35 -10.58
C TRP A 109 -11.92 -5.25 -10.30
N ILE A 110 -11.52 -4.14 -9.66
CA ILE A 110 -12.40 -2.98 -9.43
C ILE A 110 -12.91 -2.42 -10.76
N ARG A 111 -12.03 -2.27 -11.75
CA ARG A 111 -12.38 -1.77 -13.09
C ARG A 111 -13.34 -2.72 -13.81
N GLU A 112 -13.07 -4.02 -13.82
CA GLU A 112 -13.90 -5.04 -14.45
C GLU A 112 -15.28 -5.14 -13.83
N LYS A 113 -15.35 -5.09 -12.50
CA LYS A 113 -16.61 -5.12 -11.73
C LYS A 113 -17.30 -3.76 -11.66
N ARG A 114 -16.74 -2.71 -12.27
CA ARG A 114 -17.26 -1.32 -12.26
C ARG A 114 -17.54 -0.82 -10.84
N ARG A 115 -16.71 -1.21 -9.85
CA ARG A 115 -16.85 -0.79 -8.46
C ARG A 115 -16.28 0.59 -8.22
N LYS A 116 -16.84 1.29 -7.23
CA LYS A 116 -16.28 2.56 -6.76
C LYS A 116 -15.07 2.28 -5.86
N VAL A 117 -14.00 3.05 -6.05
CA VAL A 117 -12.83 3.03 -5.17
C VAL A 117 -13.18 3.71 -3.86
N CYS A 118 -12.87 3.04 -2.75
CA CYS A 118 -12.98 3.65 -1.43
C CYS A 118 -11.81 4.62 -1.22
N ARG A 119 -12.11 5.90 -1.05
CA ARG A 119 -11.09 6.95 -0.81
C ARG A 119 -11.13 7.51 0.60
N VAL A 120 -11.64 6.75 1.54
CA VAL A 120 -11.74 7.16 2.95
C VAL A 120 -10.34 7.21 3.55
N THR A 121 -9.99 8.32 4.21
CA THR A 121 -8.81 8.41 5.05
C THR A 121 -9.02 7.54 6.29
N PRO A 122 -8.05 6.70 6.69
CA PRO A 122 -8.16 5.94 7.92
C PRO A 122 -8.22 6.82 9.16
N PRO A 123 -8.81 6.33 10.27
CA PRO A 123 -8.81 7.07 11.53
C PRO A 123 -7.40 7.20 12.13
N TYR A 124 -6.55 6.21 11.94
CA TYR A 124 -5.20 6.16 12.53
C TYR A 124 -4.14 6.87 11.67
N SER A 125 -3.19 7.49 12.35
CA SER A 125 -1.97 8.03 11.76
C SER A 125 -0.90 6.95 11.64
N SER A 126 0.03 7.08 10.68
CA SER A 126 1.12 6.12 10.53
C SER A 126 2.39 6.73 9.98
N VAL A 127 3.52 6.27 10.50
CA VAL A 127 4.85 6.55 9.95
C VAL A 127 5.24 5.39 9.04
N TYR A 128 5.80 5.68 7.87
CA TYR A 128 6.19 4.67 6.89
C TYR A 128 7.45 5.08 6.14
N LEU A 129 8.13 4.09 5.58
CA LEU A 129 9.27 4.33 4.73
C LEU A 129 8.80 4.43 3.27
N SER A 130 9.02 5.58 2.66
CA SER A 130 8.82 5.78 1.23
C SER A 130 10.09 5.44 0.48
N TYR A 131 9.93 4.72 -0.62
CA TYR A 131 11.02 4.38 -1.54
C TYR A 131 10.88 5.08 -2.91
N GLN A 132 9.99 6.05 -3.00
CA GLN A 132 9.84 6.83 -4.23
C GLN A 132 11.00 7.85 -4.33
N GLY A 133 11.94 7.57 -5.21
CA GLY A 133 13.20 8.29 -5.32
C GLY A 133 14.19 7.88 -4.22
N GLU A 134 14.61 8.81 -3.38
CA GLU A 134 15.42 8.52 -2.20
C GLU A 134 14.58 7.92 -1.07
N ARG A 135 15.21 7.12 -0.21
CA ARG A 135 14.56 6.60 1.00
C ARG A 135 14.20 7.75 1.93
N LYS A 136 12.93 7.85 2.28
CA LYS A 136 12.42 8.91 3.16
C LYS A 136 11.47 8.32 4.18
N VAL A 137 11.64 8.70 5.44
CA VAL A 137 10.64 8.42 6.47
C VAL A 137 9.54 9.44 6.30
N CYS A 138 8.32 8.96 6.15
CA CYS A 138 7.15 9.78 5.89
C CYS A 138 6.06 9.53 6.94
N LEU A 139 5.32 10.58 7.25
CA LEU A 139 4.14 10.55 8.09
C LEU A 139 2.90 10.75 7.23
N ARG A 140 1.86 10.00 7.53
CA ARG A 140 0.50 10.25 7.05
C ARG A 140 -0.42 10.31 8.26
N ILE A 141 -1.21 11.36 8.32
CA ILE A 141 -2.09 11.65 9.43
C ILE A 141 -3.48 11.12 9.10
N GLY A 142 -4.08 10.40 10.05
CA GLY A 142 -5.45 9.92 9.99
C GLY A 142 -6.44 10.99 10.39
N THR A 143 -7.72 10.60 10.47
CA THR A 143 -8.80 11.54 10.87
C THR A 143 -8.88 11.75 12.36
N ASP A 144 -8.39 10.80 13.16
CA ASP A 144 -8.46 10.88 14.61
C ASP A 144 -7.29 11.71 15.17
N ASN A 145 -7.60 12.62 16.05
CA ASN A 145 -6.63 13.52 16.69
C ASN A 145 -5.73 14.25 15.66
N GLU A 146 -6.30 14.62 14.50
CA GLU A 146 -5.54 15.19 13.38
C GLU A 146 -4.74 16.43 13.79
N GLU A 147 -5.36 17.33 14.55
CA GLU A 147 -4.71 18.58 14.98
C GLU A 147 -3.57 18.34 15.97
N GLU A 148 -3.78 17.43 16.93
CA GLU A 148 -2.76 17.03 17.91
C GLU A 148 -1.58 16.35 17.21
N PHE A 149 -1.86 15.47 16.26
CA PHE A 149 -0.82 14.85 15.43
C PHE A 149 -0.05 15.87 14.60
N ARG A 150 -0.71 16.86 14.02
CA ARG A 150 -0.05 17.94 13.27
C ARG A 150 0.89 18.75 14.16
N LYS A 151 0.43 19.11 15.37
CA LYS A 151 1.24 19.83 16.36
C LYS A 151 2.45 19.00 16.79
N LEU A 152 2.21 17.72 17.14
CA LEU A 152 3.27 16.80 17.54
C LEU A 152 4.29 16.56 16.41
N ALA A 153 3.84 16.48 15.17
CA ALA A 153 4.67 16.17 14.01
C ALA A 153 5.50 17.38 13.51
N SER A 154 5.07 18.61 13.77
CA SER A 154 5.66 19.82 13.18
C SER A 154 7.17 19.99 13.40
N PRO A 155 7.77 19.62 14.54
CA PRO A 155 9.22 19.67 14.73
C PRO A 155 9.98 18.60 13.92
N TYR A 156 9.34 17.45 13.69
CA TYR A 156 9.97 16.25 13.12
C TYR A 156 9.76 16.10 11.62
N PHE A 157 8.63 16.60 11.10
CA PHE A 157 8.23 16.43 9.70
C PHE A 157 7.99 17.77 9.02
N THR A 158 8.17 17.77 7.70
CA THR A 158 7.74 18.88 6.85
C THR A 158 6.21 18.88 6.68
N PRO A 159 5.61 19.96 6.17
CA PRO A 159 4.18 19.97 5.85
C PRO A 159 3.75 18.85 4.89
N ASP A 160 4.65 18.42 3.99
CA ASP A 160 4.43 17.30 3.07
C ASP A 160 4.56 15.92 3.75
N GLY A 161 4.78 15.90 5.06
CA GLY A 161 4.92 14.66 5.83
C GLY A 161 6.26 13.95 5.66
N VAL A 162 7.29 14.62 5.15
CA VAL A 162 8.65 14.03 5.05
C VAL A 162 9.44 14.38 6.30
N MET A 163 10.11 13.37 6.88
CA MET A 163 10.93 13.59 8.07
C MET A 163 12.11 14.53 7.79
N ARG A 164 12.32 15.48 8.70
CA ARG A 164 13.47 16.38 8.64
C ARG A 164 14.75 15.62 8.98
N PRO A 165 15.85 15.76 8.22
CA PRO A 165 17.10 15.04 8.50
C PRO A 165 17.60 15.27 9.94
N ALA A 166 17.47 16.49 10.47
CA ALA A 166 17.89 16.83 11.83
C ALA A 166 17.04 16.16 12.94
N ALA A 167 15.87 15.61 12.60
CA ALA A 167 14.97 14.98 13.56
C ALA A 167 15.19 13.46 13.69
N ILE A 168 16.16 12.87 12.96
CA ILE A 168 16.34 11.43 12.91
C ILE A 168 16.71 10.85 14.28
N ASP A 169 17.52 11.53 15.06
CA ASP A 169 17.99 11.07 16.36
C ASP A 169 16.89 11.12 17.43
N SER A 170 15.89 12.01 17.25
CA SER A 170 14.77 12.18 18.19
C SER A 170 13.47 11.47 17.72
N ILE A 171 13.52 10.69 16.63
CA ILE A 171 12.32 10.02 16.09
C ILE A 171 11.67 9.07 17.10
N THR A 172 12.46 8.48 17.99
CA THR A 172 11.96 7.57 19.04
C THR A 172 11.04 8.30 20.03
N GLU A 173 11.34 9.55 20.35
CA GLU A 173 10.50 10.39 21.22
C GLU A 173 9.17 10.70 20.54
N PHE A 174 9.23 11.09 19.26
CA PHE A 174 8.03 11.27 18.45
C PHE A 174 7.17 10.00 18.41
N LEU A 175 7.75 8.83 18.15
CA LEU A 175 7.00 7.58 18.08
C LEU A 175 6.32 7.23 19.41
N ARG A 176 6.99 7.42 20.54
CA ARG A 176 6.39 7.22 21.87
C ARG A 176 5.20 8.15 22.11
N ALA A 177 5.34 9.41 21.77
CA ALA A 177 4.26 10.40 21.90
C ALA A 177 3.11 10.10 20.93
N ALA A 178 3.40 9.75 19.68
CA ALA A 178 2.43 9.40 18.67
C ALA A 178 1.63 8.12 19.03
N THR A 179 2.29 7.14 19.64
CA THR A 179 1.62 5.92 20.14
C THR A 179 0.60 6.25 21.22
N ARG A 180 0.88 7.19 22.11
CA ARG A 180 -0.08 7.61 23.14
C ARG A 180 -1.32 8.28 22.54
N LEU A 181 -1.17 9.08 21.47
CA LEU A 181 -2.28 9.68 20.76
C LEU A 181 -3.13 8.67 19.99
N ASN A 182 -2.52 7.61 19.45
CA ASN A 182 -3.22 6.55 18.72
C ASN A 182 -3.93 5.53 19.64
N ASN A 183 -3.51 5.35 20.90
CA ASN A 183 -4.01 4.32 21.80
C ASN A 183 -5.46 4.54 22.26
N THR A 184 -6.10 5.65 21.91
CA THR A 184 -7.52 5.87 22.22
C THR A 184 -8.47 5.05 21.36
N HIS A 185 -8.00 4.49 20.24
CA HIS A 185 -8.76 3.61 19.35
C HIS A 185 -7.90 2.45 18.82
N SER A 186 -7.55 1.53 19.71
CA SER A 186 -6.80 0.33 19.35
C SER A 186 -7.70 -0.73 18.71
N VAL A 187 -8.03 -0.57 17.44
CA VAL A 187 -8.51 -1.68 16.63
C VAL A 187 -7.57 -1.86 15.46
N GLY A 188 -6.62 -2.79 15.63
CA GLY A 188 -5.93 -3.42 14.51
C GLY A 188 -4.92 -2.58 13.75
N ILE A 189 -3.99 -1.92 14.44
CA ILE A 189 -2.74 -1.52 13.78
C ILE A 189 -2.02 -2.83 13.44
N PRO A 190 -1.75 -3.11 12.15
CA PRO A 190 -0.84 -4.21 11.86
C PRO A 190 0.51 -3.89 12.51
N THR A 191 0.90 -4.64 13.50
CA THR A 191 2.18 -4.58 14.24
C THR A 191 3.44 -4.67 13.36
N HIS A 192 3.24 -4.81 12.10
CA HIS A 192 4.21 -4.89 11.03
C HIS A 192 5.03 -3.59 10.80
N TRP A 193 4.55 -2.42 11.23
CA TRP A 193 5.26 -1.14 11.02
C TRP A 193 6.41 -0.92 12.00
N ASP A 194 6.34 -1.47 13.19
CA ASP A 194 7.43 -1.41 14.18
C ASP A 194 8.70 -2.09 13.69
N LEU A 195 8.56 -3.13 12.86
CA LEU A 195 9.68 -3.86 12.26
C LEU A 195 10.47 -3.01 11.25
N TYR A 196 9.79 -2.16 10.48
CA TYR A 196 10.43 -1.34 9.45
C TYR A 196 11.16 -0.14 10.02
N LEU A 197 10.57 0.55 10.98
CA LEU A 197 11.22 1.70 11.62
C LEU A 197 12.48 1.29 12.37
N ASN A 198 12.43 0.20 13.11
CA ASN A 198 13.62 -0.33 13.82
C ASN A 198 14.74 -0.74 12.85
N SER A 199 14.42 -1.29 11.67
CA SER A 199 15.45 -1.66 10.68
C SER A 199 16.13 -0.44 10.04
N VAL A 200 15.42 0.67 9.91
CA VAL A 200 15.94 1.92 9.32
C VAL A 200 16.78 2.70 10.32
N ILE A 201 16.33 2.78 11.58
CA ILE A 201 17.01 3.54 12.64
C ILE A 201 18.26 2.84 13.13
N CYS A 202 18.26 1.50 13.18
CA CYS A 202 19.37 0.72 13.74
C CYS A 202 20.46 0.30 12.73
N GLY A 203 20.45 0.81 11.50
CA GLY A 203 21.54 0.57 10.55
C GLY A 203 21.84 -0.89 10.23
N GLY A 204 20.85 -1.80 10.31
CA GLY A 204 20.97 -3.20 9.87
C GLY A 204 21.87 -4.11 10.71
N GLY A 205 22.30 -3.70 11.90
CA GLY A 205 23.13 -4.51 12.78
C GLY A 205 22.37 -5.66 13.45
N ARG A 206 23.05 -6.82 13.62
CA ARG A 206 22.50 -8.05 14.21
C ARG A 206 21.85 -7.87 15.61
N ASN A 207 22.14 -6.80 16.32
CA ASN A 207 21.57 -6.50 17.65
C ASN A 207 20.13 -5.94 17.59
N CYS A 208 19.67 -5.44 16.46
CA CYS A 208 18.29 -4.96 16.30
C CYS A 208 17.25 -6.08 16.37
N TYR A 209 17.58 -7.29 15.89
CA TYR A 209 16.72 -8.46 15.97
C TYR A 209 16.37 -8.88 17.41
N ARG A 210 17.30 -8.72 18.34
CA ARG A 210 17.07 -9.06 19.76
C ARG A 210 16.13 -8.06 20.46
N THR A 211 16.16 -6.80 20.07
CA THR A 211 15.27 -5.77 20.63
C THR A 211 13.86 -5.92 20.06
N MET A 212 13.73 -6.33 18.79
CA MET A 212 12.45 -6.61 18.15
C MET A 212 11.67 -7.74 18.84
N LEU A 213 12.34 -8.82 19.25
CA LEU A 213 11.70 -9.96 19.91
C LEU A 213 11.23 -9.63 21.33
N ARG A 214 11.78 -8.60 21.98
CA ARG A 214 11.33 -8.16 23.30
C ARG A 214 10.08 -7.29 23.28
N THR A 215 9.77 -6.60 22.19
CA THR A 215 8.56 -5.79 22.06
C THR A 215 7.32 -6.60 21.64
N GLN A 216 7.48 -7.86 21.20
CA GLN A 216 6.35 -8.75 20.90
C GLN A 216 5.61 -9.27 22.16
N HIS A 217 6.10 -9.00 23.36
CA HIS A 217 5.48 -9.48 24.61
C HIS A 217 4.41 -8.56 25.22
N TRP A 218 3.94 -7.55 24.50
CA TRP A 218 2.95 -6.58 25.03
C TRP A 218 1.52 -6.75 24.50
N THR A 219 1.18 -7.90 23.92
CA THR A 219 -0.17 -8.14 23.39
C THR A 219 -0.96 -9.21 24.12
N HIS A 220 -0.65 -9.49 25.40
CA HIS A 220 -1.51 -10.27 26.28
C HIS A 220 -1.53 -9.66 27.68
N CYS A 221 -2.38 -8.65 27.85
CA CYS A 221 -3.11 -8.32 29.08
C CYS A 221 -4.37 -7.57 28.68
#